data_a18fe7fec9b21152261312c7c380d33b
#
_entry.id   a18fe7fec9b21152261312c7c380d33b
#
_cell.length_a   1.000
_cell.length_b   1.000
_cell.length_c   1.000
_cell.angle_alpha   90.00
_cell.angle_beta   90.00
_cell.angle_gamma   90.00
#
_symmetry.space_group_name_H-M   'P 1'
#
loop_
_entity.id
_entity.type
_entity.pdbx_description
1 polymer ?
#
loop_
_entity_poly.entity_id
_entity_poly.type
_entity_poly.pdbx_seq_one_letter_code
_entity_poly.pdbx_strand_id
1 'polypeptide(L)'
;FLILPEEDATKNFMAGLIIQNLARELFFLADENDGKLKNRVVFFCDELGTMPPFDILPLFSAGRSRRLTLVPIIQSIAQLEKNYGKEGAEILTDNCQDTIFGGFAPQSQTAEVLSKALGSRTVLSGSISRGKNDPSQSLQMMERALMTPDELKSIPKREFVVMKTGTHPMRTRLRLFLEWGITFGEPYQMPEQAARKVVYARKRQLTQAIIRKKRGTTPVSYTHLTLPT
;
A
#
# COMPACT_ATOMS: atom_id res chain seq x y z
N PHE A 1 11.11 7.75 7.58
CA PHE A 1 10.51 6.53 8.14
C PHE A 1 9.53 6.91 9.22
N LEU A 2 8.33 6.28 9.20
CA LEU A 2 7.32 6.39 10.25
C LEU A 2 7.14 4.98 10.82
N ILE A 3 7.56 4.79 12.07
CA ILE A 3 7.48 3.50 12.76
C ILE A 3 6.35 3.60 13.79
N LEU A 4 5.40 2.68 13.71
CA LEU A 4 4.28 2.60 14.64
C LEU A 4 4.54 1.55 15.70
N PRO A 5 4.31 1.85 16.98
CA PRO A 5 4.39 0.84 18.04
C PRO A 5 3.23 -0.15 17.89
N GLU A 6 3.53 -1.44 17.85
CA GLU A 6 2.52 -2.50 17.79
C GLU A 6 1.69 -2.59 19.09
N GLU A 7 2.32 -2.24 20.21
CA GLU A 7 1.74 -2.39 21.54
C GLU A 7 0.74 -1.27 21.92
N ASP A 8 0.82 -0.10 21.28
CA ASP A 8 0.00 1.07 21.61
C ASP A 8 -0.74 1.61 20.38
N ALA A 9 -1.85 0.97 20.06
CA ALA A 9 -2.70 1.38 18.95
C ALA A 9 -3.31 2.79 19.10
N THR A 10 -3.30 3.36 20.33
CA THR A 10 -3.93 4.67 20.59
C THR A 10 -3.24 5.82 19.85
N LYS A 11 -1.96 5.68 19.51
CA LYS A 11 -1.18 6.69 18.77
C LYS A 11 -1.19 6.50 17.28
N ASN A 12 -1.67 5.36 16.81
CA ASN A 12 -1.60 5.01 15.38
C ASN A 12 -2.44 5.95 14.50
N PHE A 13 -3.52 6.57 15.05
CA PHE A 13 -4.29 7.57 14.31
C PHE A 13 -3.45 8.78 13.87
N MET A 14 -2.39 9.13 14.63
CA MET A 14 -1.48 10.22 14.27
C MET A 14 -0.72 9.93 12.98
N ALA A 15 -0.40 8.67 12.72
CA ALA A 15 0.23 8.27 11.47
C ALA A 15 -0.68 8.56 10.26
N GLY A 16 -1.96 8.21 10.36
CA GLY A 16 -2.95 8.54 9.35
C GLY A 16 -3.01 10.04 9.08
N LEU A 17 -3.06 10.86 10.14
CA LEU A 17 -3.05 12.32 10.02
C LEU A 17 -1.77 12.86 9.36
N ILE A 18 -0.59 12.32 9.72
CA ILE A 18 0.68 12.73 9.11
C ILE A 18 0.68 12.38 7.63
N ILE A 19 0.27 11.17 7.26
CA ILE A 19 0.24 10.73 5.86
C ILE A 19 -0.76 11.57 5.07
N GLN A 20 -1.96 11.81 5.59
CA GLN A 20 -2.97 12.65 4.93
C GLN A 20 -2.48 14.09 4.72
N ASN A 21 -1.86 14.69 5.74
CA ASN A 21 -1.29 16.03 5.60
C ASN A 21 -0.16 16.06 4.58
N LEU A 22 0.75 15.11 4.62
CA LEU A 22 1.84 14.99 3.65
C LEU A 22 1.29 14.81 2.23
N ALA A 23 0.31 13.94 2.05
CA ALA A 23 -0.34 13.74 0.76
C ALA A 23 -0.97 15.02 0.23
N ARG A 24 -1.69 15.76 1.07
CA ARG A 24 -2.31 17.03 0.70
C ARG A 24 -1.28 18.08 0.29
N GLU A 25 -0.19 18.21 1.04
CA GLU A 25 0.89 19.14 0.70
C GLU A 25 1.57 18.73 -0.62
N LEU A 26 1.73 17.43 -0.89
CA LEU A 26 2.28 16.95 -2.16
C LEU A 26 1.33 17.20 -3.34
N PHE A 27 0.02 17.07 -3.17
CA PHE A 27 -0.95 17.45 -4.19
C PHE A 27 -0.90 18.94 -4.47
N PHE A 28 -0.86 19.75 -3.43
CA PHE A 28 -0.73 21.20 -3.56
C PHE A 28 0.55 21.60 -4.30
N LEU A 29 1.68 21.01 -3.90
CA LEU A 29 2.97 21.22 -4.58
C LEU A 29 2.95 20.76 -6.05
N ALA A 30 2.24 19.67 -6.36
CA ALA A 30 2.07 19.24 -7.73
C ALA A 30 1.25 20.25 -8.54
N ASP A 31 0.18 20.78 -7.98
CA ASP A 31 -0.67 21.78 -8.63
C ASP A 31 0.09 23.09 -8.89
N GLU A 32 1.01 23.50 -8.00
CA GLU A 32 1.93 24.63 -8.22
C GLU A 32 2.99 24.36 -9.31
N ASN A 33 3.25 23.11 -9.65
CA ASN A 33 4.23 22.68 -10.65
C ASN A 33 3.57 22.01 -11.87
N ASP A 34 2.62 22.67 -12.50
CA ASP A 34 1.93 22.22 -13.72
C ASP A 34 1.27 20.82 -13.56
N GLY A 35 0.72 20.55 -12.40
CA GLY A 35 0.00 19.31 -12.08
C GLY A 35 0.90 18.10 -11.80
N LYS A 36 2.22 18.27 -11.67
CA LYS A 36 3.16 17.15 -11.43
C LYS A 36 4.27 17.54 -10.46
N LEU A 37 4.63 16.66 -9.58
CA LEU A 37 5.83 16.80 -8.75
C LEU A 37 7.10 16.77 -9.62
N LYS A 38 8.12 17.54 -9.28
CA LYS A 38 9.43 17.52 -9.95
C LYS A 38 10.06 16.12 -9.84
N ASN A 39 10.06 15.55 -8.66
CA ASN A 39 10.54 14.20 -8.39
C ASN A 39 9.37 13.27 -8.09
N ARG A 40 9.52 11.98 -8.42
CA ARG A 40 8.56 10.95 -8.02
C ARG A 40 8.65 10.73 -6.51
N VAL A 41 7.50 10.73 -5.85
CA VAL A 41 7.39 10.36 -4.44
C VAL A 41 6.76 8.98 -4.36
N VAL A 42 7.37 8.08 -3.60
CA VAL A 42 6.90 6.70 -3.40
C VAL A 42 6.58 6.50 -1.92
N PHE A 43 5.35 6.10 -1.65
CA PHE A 43 4.92 5.68 -0.32
C PHE A 43 4.99 4.15 -0.23
N PHE A 44 5.88 3.63 0.58
CA PHE A 44 5.87 2.23 0.97
C PHE A 44 5.02 2.09 2.22
N CYS A 45 3.85 1.50 2.06
CA CYS A 45 2.88 1.28 3.14
C CYS A 45 2.97 -0.18 3.60
N ASP A 46 3.99 -0.46 4.40
CA ASP A 46 4.15 -1.79 4.98
C ASP A 46 3.05 -2.04 6.00
N GLU A 47 2.50 -3.24 5.99
CA GLU A 47 1.39 -3.65 6.85
C GLU A 47 0.14 -2.73 6.75
N LEU A 48 -0.15 -2.20 5.55
CA LEU A 48 -1.31 -1.32 5.34
C LEU A 48 -2.62 -1.89 5.89
N GLY A 49 -2.76 -3.22 5.86
CA GLY A 49 -3.96 -3.90 6.36
C GLY A 49 -4.15 -3.84 7.87
N THR A 50 -3.12 -3.56 8.66
CA THR A 50 -3.16 -3.43 10.12
C THR A 50 -3.15 -1.98 10.58
N MET A 51 -2.75 -1.06 9.72
CA MET A 51 -2.77 0.38 10.02
C MET A 51 -4.21 0.88 10.21
N PRO A 52 -4.43 1.87 11.09
CA PRO A 52 -5.71 2.56 11.14
C PRO A 52 -6.09 3.11 9.76
N PRO A 53 -7.35 2.98 9.35
CA PRO A 53 -7.76 3.49 8.05
C PRO A 53 -7.57 5.00 7.98
N PHE A 54 -7.02 5.46 6.87
CA PHE A 54 -6.92 6.87 6.51
C PHE A 54 -7.42 7.05 5.07
N ASP A 55 -7.71 8.27 4.67
CA ASP A 55 -8.22 8.56 3.33
C ASP A 55 -7.13 8.35 2.26
N ILE A 56 -6.95 7.10 1.86
CA ILE A 56 -5.94 6.66 0.88
C ILE A 56 -6.47 6.63 -0.56
N LEU A 57 -7.80 6.55 -0.73
CA LEU A 57 -8.43 6.39 -2.06
C LEU A 57 -8.06 7.51 -3.04
N PRO A 58 -8.06 8.82 -2.64
CA PRO A 58 -7.60 9.88 -3.53
C PRO A 58 -6.14 9.74 -3.97
N LEU A 59 -5.28 9.17 -3.12
CA LEU A 59 -3.88 8.92 -3.48
C LEU A 59 -3.76 7.86 -4.57
N PHE A 60 -4.57 6.80 -4.53
CA PHE A 60 -4.59 5.77 -5.56
C PHE A 60 -5.19 6.28 -6.87
N SER A 61 -6.28 7.03 -6.83
CA SER A 61 -6.97 7.51 -8.03
C SER A 61 -6.25 8.67 -8.72
N ALA A 62 -5.76 9.65 -7.97
CA ALA A 62 -5.17 10.87 -8.51
C ALA A 62 -3.63 10.95 -8.43
N GLY A 63 -2.99 10.12 -7.61
CA GLY A 63 -1.56 10.19 -7.37
C GLY A 63 -0.70 9.91 -8.60
N ARG A 64 -1.13 8.98 -9.46
CA ARG A 64 -0.37 8.58 -10.66
C ARG A 64 -0.05 9.76 -11.58
N SER A 65 -1.03 10.60 -11.89
CA SER A 65 -0.85 11.76 -12.76
C SER A 65 0.10 12.79 -12.15
N ARG A 66 0.18 12.85 -10.84
CA ARG A 66 1.01 13.78 -10.06
C ARG A 66 2.39 13.23 -9.68
N ARG A 67 2.79 12.07 -10.20
CA ARG A 67 4.04 11.35 -9.85
C ARG A 67 4.10 10.89 -8.40
N LEU A 68 2.95 10.57 -7.80
CA LEU A 68 2.85 9.83 -6.55
C LEU A 68 2.66 8.35 -6.86
N THR A 69 3.39 7.50 -6.18
CA THR A 69 3.28 6.05 -6.31
C THR A 69 3.07 5.47 -4.92
N LEU A 70 2.10 4.60 -4.78
CA LEU A 70 1.87 3.86 -3.55
C LEU A 70 2.23 2.40 -3.76
N VAL A 71 2.89 1.83 -2.77
CA VAL A 71 3.26 0.41 -2.72
C VAL A 71 2.63 -0.15 -1.44
N PRO A 72 1.36 -0.60 -1.50
CA PRO A 72 0.72 -1.23 -0.35
C PRO A 72 1.25 -2.65 -0.18
N ILE A 73 1.62 -2.99 1.05
CA ILE A 73 2.02 -4.34 1.43
C ILE A 73 1.00 -4.85 2.44
N ILE A 74 0.38 -5.97 2.13
CA ILE A 74 -0.70 -6.56 2.93
C ILE A 74 -0.48 -8.05 3.09
N GLN A 75 -1.01 -8.63 4.14
CA GLN A 75 -1.00 -10.07 4.37
C GLN A 75 -2.22 -10.77 3.76
N SER A 76 -3.36 -10.07 3.65
CA SER A 76 -4.57 -10.60 3.04
C SER A 76 -5.50 -9.48 2.55
N ILE A 77 -6.31 -9.79 1.54
CA ILE A 77 -7.34 -8.86 1.04
C ILE A 77 -8.39 -8.59 2.11
N ALA A 78 -8.71 -9.58 2.96
CA ALA A 78 -9.66 -9.40 4.05
C ALA A 78 -9.29 -8.29 5.05
N GLN A 79 -7.98 -8.00 5.21
CA GLN A 79 -7.54 -6.87 6.03
C GLN A 79 -7.91 -5.53 5.39
N LEU A 80 -7.82 -5.41 4.07
CA LEU A 80 -8.28 -4.21 3.36
C LEU A 80 -9.79 -4.06 3.47
N GLU A 81 -10.55 -5.14 3.29
CA GLU A 81 -12.01 -5.12 3.42
C GLU A 81 -12.46 -4.70 4.83
N LYS A 82 -11.74 -5.13 5.86
CA LYS A 82 -12.00 -4.71 7.23
C LYS A 82 -11.82 -3.19 7.43
N ASN A 83 -10.78 -2.61 6.83
CA ASN A 83 -10.42 -1.22 7.05
C ASN A 83 -11.15 -0.24 6.12
N TYR A 84 -11.38 -0.64 4.87
CA TYR A 84 -11.91 0.24 3.82
C TYR A 84 -13.27 -0.21 3.27
N GLY A 85 -13.83 -1.29 3.80
CA GLY A 85 -15.01 -1.94 3.25
C GLY A 85 -14.69 -2.71 1.96
N LYS A 86 -15.64 -3.51 1.50
CA LYS A 86 -15.46 -4.33 0.29
C LYS A 86 -15.20 -3.48 -0.95
N GLU A 87 -16.01 -2.44 -1.16
CA GLU A 87 -15.84 -1.53 -2.29
C GLU A 87 -14.51 -0.77 -2.26
N GLY A 88 -14.10 -0.29 -1.07
CA GLY A 88 -12.80 0.37 -0.90
C GLY A 88 -11.62 -0.55 -1.19
N ALA A 89 -11.68 -1.81 -0.74
CA ALA A 89 -10.65 -2.80 -1.04
C ALA A 89 -10.57 -3.12 -2.55
N GLU A 90 -11.71 -3.20 -3.23
CA GLU A 90 -11.79 -3.39 -4.67
C GLU A 90 -11.16 -2.19 -5.42
N ILE A 91 -11.52 -0.96 -5.06
CA ILE A 91 -10.91 0.25 -5.62
C ILE A 91 -9.38 0.26 -5.43
N LEU A 92 -8.89 -0.13 -4.25
CA LEU A 92 -7.46 -0.19 -3.98
C LEU A 92 -6.76 -1.20 -4.87
N THR A 93 -7.31 -2.41 -4.99
CA THR A 93 -6.72 -3.48 -5.81
C THR A 93 -6.77 -3.17 -7.30
N ASP A 94 -7.85 -2.59 -7.80
CA ASP A 94 -8.03 -2.25 -9.22
C ASP A 94 -7.09 -1.12 -9.69
N ASN A 95 -6.70 -0.24 -8.77
CA ASN A 95 -5.71 0.81 -9.07
C ASN A 95 -4.26 0.31 -9.03
N CYS A 96 -3.99 -0.91 -8.56
CA CYS A 96 -2.67 -1.51 -8.57
C CYS A 96 -2.31 -2.01 -9.98
N GLN A 97 -1.33 -1.38 -10.63
CA GLN A 97 -0.85 -1.76 -11.96
C GLN A 97 -0.02 -3.05 -11.93
N ASP A 98 0.64 -3.28 -10.82
CA ASP A 98 1.48 -4.44 -10.55
C ASP A 98 1.02 -5.09 -9.26
N THR A 99 0.85 -6.41 -9.26
CA THR A 99 0.51 -7.20 -8.07
C THR A 99 1.51 -8.35 -7.95
N ILE A 100 2.20 -8.39 -6.80
CA ILE A 100 3.19 -9.43 -6.49
C ILE A 100 2.68 -10.21 -5.29
N PHE A 101 2.61 -11.52 -5.41
CA PHE A 101 2.11 -12.36 -4.33
C PHE A 101 2.76 -13.73 -4.26
N GLY A 102 2.76 -14.33 -3.06
CA GLY A 102 3.27 -15.64 -2.77
C GLY A 102 3.19 -15.93 -1.26
N GLY A 103 3.32 -17.20 -0.88
CA GLY A 103 3.37 -17.59 0.52
C GLY A 103 2.02 -17.46 1.25
N PHE A 104 0.99 -18.15 0.78
CA PHE A 104 -0.33 -18.15 1.39
C PHE A 104 -0.45 -19.11 2.59
N ALA A 105 -1.25 -18.71 3.58
CA ALA A 105 -1.69 -19.64 4.62
C ALA A 105 -2.59 -20.74 4.03
N PRO A 106 -2.62 -21.95 4.61
CA PRO A 106 -3.39 -23.08 4.09
C PRO A 106 -4.89 -22.80 3.87
N GLN A 107 -5.49 -21.94 4.70
CA GLN A 107 -6.91 -21.57 4.61
C GLN A 107 -7.14 -20.18 4.00
N SER A 108 -6.18 -19.65 3.27
CA SER A 108 -6.28 -18.30 2.68
C SER A 108 -7.35 -18.25 1.59
N GLN A 109 -8.36 -17.42 1.78
CA GLN A 109 -9.35 -17.06 0.75
C GLN A 109 -8.72 -16.14 -0.32
N THR A 110 -7.68 -15.40 0.03
CA THR A 110 -6.93 -14.56 -0.92
C THR A 110 -6.37 -15.39 -2.08
N ALA A 111 -5.96 -16.66 -1.83
CA ALA A 111 -5.51 -17.55 -2.89
C ALA A 111 -6.60 -17.88 -3.91
N GLU A 112 -7.88 -17.94 -3.51
CA GLU A 112 -9.00 -18.18 -4.42
C GLU A 112 -9.26 -16.95 -5.29
N VAL A 113 -9.23 -15.75 -4.69
CA VAL A 113 -9.40 -14.50 -5.44
C VAL A 113 -8.30 -14.33 -6.48
N LEU A 114 -7.05 -14.56 -6.08
CA LEU A 114 -5.90 -14.41 -6.98
C LEU A 114 -5.84 -15.52 -8.05
N SER A 115 -6.25 -16.73 -7.74
CA SER A 115 -6.40 -17.79 -8.74
C SER A 115 -7.37 -17.41 -9.85
N LYS A 116 -8.51 -16.82 -9.50
CA LYS A 116 -9.49 -16.29 -10.46
C LYS A 116 -8.92 -15.12 -11.27
N ALA A 117 -8.21 -14.21 -10.63
CA ALA A 117 -7.59 -13.05 -11.27
C ALA A 117 -6.49 -13.45 -12.28
N LEU A 118 -5.79 -14.55 -12.05
CA LEU A 118 -4.80 -15.10 -12.99
C LEU A 118 -5.44 -15.58 -14.29
N GLY A 119 -6.72 -15.94 -14.26
CA GLY A 119 -7.46 -16.47 -15.41
C GLY A 119 -7.24 -17.97 -15.59
N SER A 120 -7.63 -18.44 -16.77
CA SER A 120 -7.66 -19.86 -17.09
C SER A 120 -7.00 -20.14 -18.44
N ARG A 121 -6.73 -21.42 -18.70
CA ARG A 121 -6.27 -21.94 -19.97
C ARG A 121 -7.05 -23.19 -20.36
N THR A 122 -7.17 -23.45 -21.65
CA THR A 122 -7.72 -24.69 -22.15
C THR A 122 -6.65 -25.79 -22.07
N VAL A 123 -6.97 -26.90 -21.43
CA VAL A 123 -6.12 -28.08 -21.36
C VAL A 123 -6.84 -29.28 -21.97
N LEU A 124 -6.07 -30.16 -22.55
CA LEU A 124 -6.59 -31.46 -23.04
C LEU A 124 -6.64 -32.40 -21.85
N SER A 125 -7.84 -32.86 -21.51
CA SER A 125 -8.07 -33.89 -20.50
C SER A 125 -8.54 -35.16 -21.19
N GLY A 126 -7.99 -36.28 -20.80
CA GLY A 126 -8.36 -37.55 -21.40
C GLY A 126 -8.65 -38.62 -20.34
N SER A 127 -9.65 -39.43 -20.57
CA SER A 127 -9.87 -40.67 -19.86
C SER A 127 -9.51 -41.84 -20.74
N ILE A 128 -8.72 -42.75 -20.20
CA ILE A 128 -8.40 -44.02 -20.87
C ILE A 128 -9.16 -45.14 -20.11
N SER A 129 -10.14 -45.73 -20.75
CA SER A 129 -10.81 -46.91 -20.25
C SER A 129 -10.13 -48.16 -20.81
N ARG A 130 -9.56 -48.99 -19.95
CA ARG A 130 -8.96 -50.28 -20.35
C ARG A 130 -10.00 -51.36 -20.18
N GLY A 131 -10.83 -51.58 -21.20
CA GLY A 131 -11.64 -52.80 -21.32
C GLY A 131 -10.78 -53.96 -21.77
N LYS A 132 -11.24 -55.22 -21.41
CA LYS A 132 -10.47 -56.43 -21.70
C LYS A 132 -10.23 -56.68 -23.20
N ASN A 133 -11.04 -56.09 -24.10
CA ASN A 133 -11.01 -56.34 -25.54
C ASN A 133 -10.84 -55.07 -26.40
N ASP A 134 -10.96 -53.85 -25.85
CA ASP A 134 -10.77 -52.66 -26.64
C ASP A 134 -10.49 -51.42 -25.73
N PRO A 135 -9.30 -50.83 -25.82
CA PRO A 135 -9.01 -49.61 -25.07
C PRO A 135 -9.70 -48.41 -25.76
N SER A 136 -10.68 -47.82 -25.09
CA SER A 136 -11.26 -46.56 -25.59
C SER A 136 -10.58 -45.37 -24.92
N GLN A 137 -10.17 -44.41 -25.77
CA GLN A 137 -9.58 -43.16 -25.34
C GLN A 137 -10.53 -42.03 -25.69
N SER A 138 -10.96 -41.28 -24.67
CA SER A 138 -11.76 -40.06 -24.86
C SER A 138 -10.92 -38.86 -24.50
N LEU A 139 -10.73 -37.97 -25.47
CA LEU A 139 -10.03 -36.71 -25.28
C LEU A 139 -11.06 -35.56 -25.29
N GLN A 140 -11.03 -34.74 -24.27
CA GLN A 140 -11.91 -33.60 -24.16
C GLN A 140 -11.10 -32.34 -23.77
N MET A 141 -11.38 -31.24 -24.44
CA MET A 141 -10.84 -29.94 -24.01
C MET A 141 -11.64 -29.42 -22.83
N MET A 142 -10.94 -29.01 -21.77
CA MET A 142 -11.54 -28.43 -20.58
C MET A 142 -10.79 -27.18 -20.14
N GLU A 143 -11.53 -26.28 -19.54
CA GLU A 143 -10.95 -25.08 -18.93
C GLU A 143 -10.30 -25.46 -17.60
N ARG A 144 -9.11 -24.93 -17.34
CA ARG A 144 -8.38 -25.07 -16.09
C ARG A 144 -7.78 -23.74 -15.69
N ALA A 145 -7.90 -23.35 -14.42
CA ALA A 145 -7.21 -22.19 -13.88
C ALA A 145 -5.70 -22.26 -14.21
N LEU A 146 -5.11 -21.12 -14.56
CA LEU A 146 -3.65 -21.02 -14.79
C LEU A 146 -2.86 -21.57 -13.61
N MET A 147 -3.27 -21.18 -12.40
CA MET A 147 -2.84 -21.77 -11.14
C MET A 147 -4.07 -21.94 -10.25
N THR A 148 -4.28 -23.14 -9.75
CA THR A 148 -5.36 -23.40 -8.80
C THR A 148 -5.03 -22.80 -7.43
N PRO A 149 -6.02 -22.57 -6.55
CA PRO A 149 -5.74 -22.10 -5.19
C PRO A 149 -4.75 -22.99 -4.43
N ASP A 150 -4.80 -24.30 -4.64
CA ASP A 150 -3.88 -25.24 -3.99
C ASP A 150 -2.46 -25.14 -4.53
N GLU A 151 -2.31 -24.91 -5.84
CA GLU A 151 -1.01 -24.65 -6.45
C GLU A 151 -0.42 -23.33 -5.93
N LEU A 152 -1.25 -22.30 -5.73
CA LEU A 152 -0.82 -21.03 -5.12
C LEU A 152 -0.38 -21.19 -3.67
N LYS A 153 -1.13 -21.96 -2.87
CA LYS A 153 -0.78 -22.28 -1.48
C LYS A 153 0.50 -23.13 -1.37
N SER A 154 0.84 -23.85 -2.42
CA SER A 154 2.02 -24.73 -2.48
C SER A 154 3.26 -24.04 -3.08
N ILE A 155 3.21 -22.74 -3.39
CA ILE A 155 4.36 -21.99 -3.89
C ILE A 155 5.49 -22.03 -2.86
N PRO A 156 6.71 -22.47 -3.23
CA PRO A 156 7.86 -22.50 -2.34
C PRO A 156 8.23 -21.10 -1.83
N LYS A 157 8.85 -21.04 -0.66
CA LYS A 157 9.42 -19.78 -0.14
C LYS A 157 10.35 -19.15 -1.15
N ARG A 158 10.29 -17.82 -1.27
CA ARG A 158 11.07 -16.99 -2.21
C ARG A 158 10.58 -17.06 -3.66
N GLU A 159 9.54 -17.81 -3.96
CA GLU A 159 8.89 -17.75 -5.26
C GLU A 159 7.62 -16.91 -5.18
N PHE A 160 7.39 -16.15 -6.23
CA PHE A 160 6.30 -15.19 -6.31
C PHE A 160 5.66 -15.25 -7.69
N VAL A 161 4.39 -14.93 -7.74
CA VAL A 161 3.69 -14.64 -8.98
C VAL A 161 3.56 -13.14 -9.13
N VAL A 162 3.90 -12.64 -10.30
CA VAL A 162 3.80 -11.24 -10.66
C VAL A 162 2.76 -11.09 -11.75
N MET A 163 1.74 -10.29 -11.47
CA MET A 163 0.77 -9.82 -12.46
C MET A 163 1.05 -8.35 -12.75
N LYS A 164 1.04 -7.99 -14.02
CA LYS A 164 1.24 -6.61 -14.46
C LYS A 164 0.29 -6.30 -15.60
N THR A 165 -0.32 -5.11 -15.56
CA THR A 165 -1.21 -4.65 -16.62
C THR A 165 -0.52 -4.70 -17.98
N GLY A 166 -1.17 -5.35 -18.96
CA GLY A 166 -0.69 -5.48 -20.33
C GLY A 166 0.36 -6.57 -20.55
N THR A 167 0.63 -7.42 -19.56
CA THR A 167 1.54 -8.57 -19.72
C THR A 167 0.91 -9.84 -19.15
N HIS A 168 1.41 -10.99 -19.62
CA HIS A 168 1.02 -12.26 -19.01
C HIS A 168 1.61 -12.40 -17.60
N PRO A 169 0.89 -13.05 -16.68
CA PRO A 169 1.42 -13.37 -15.37
C PRO A 169 2.70 -14.21 -15.47
N MET A 170 3.64 -13.94 -14.58
CA MET A 170 4.88 -14.72 -14.52
C MET A 170 5.18 -15.18 -13.11
N ARG A 171 5.76 -16.39 -13.00
CA ARG A 171 6.32 -16.92 -11.75
C ARG A 171 7.80 -16.62 -11.72
N THR A 172 8.30 -16.07 -10.63
CA THR A 172 9.70 -15.68 -10.47
C THR A 172 10.21 -16.04 -9.09
N ARG A 173 11.53 -16.16 -8.98
CA ARG A 173 12.20 -16.36 -7.70
C ARG A 173 12.97 -15.09 -7.35
N LEU A 174 12.66 -14.51 -6.19
CA LEU A 174 13.34 -13.35 -5.67
C LEU A 174 14.38 -13.75 -4.63
N ARG A 175 15.57 -13.15 -4.73
CA ARG A 175 16.60 -13.28 -3.71
C ARG A 175 16.29 -12.34 -2.55
N LEU A 176 16.64 -12.73 -1.35
CA LEU A 176 16.59 -11.81 -0.21
C LEU A 176 17.62 -10.70 -0.40
N PHE A 177 17.32 -9.51 0.08
CA PHE A 177 18.23 -8.36 -0.04
C PHE A 177 19.63 -8.64 0.55
N LEU A 178 19.71 -9.47 1.59
CA LEU A 178 20.98 -9.92 2.19
C LEU A 178 21.89 -10.68 1.20
N GLU A 179 21.29 -11.32 0.19
CA GLU A 179 22.03 -12.08 -0.82
C GLU A 179 22.51 -11.19 -1.98
N TRP A 180 22.13 -9.92 -1.98
CA TRP A 180 22.52 -8.97 -3.04
C TRP A 180 23.84 -8.27 -2.78
N GLY A 181 24.50 -8.57 -1.66
CA GLY A 181 25.76 -7.91 -1.28
C GLY A 181 25.57 -6.42 -0.94
N ILE A 182 24.36 -6.01 -0.60
CA ILE A 182 24.07 -4.64 -0.18
C ILE A 182 24.66 -4.48 1.23
N THR A 183 25.59 -3.56 1.38
CA THR A 183 26.12 -3.15 2.68
C THR A 183 25.45 -1.85 3.10
N PHE A 184 24.96 -1.81 4.33
CA PHE A 184 24.45 -0.59 4.93
C PHE A 184 25.60 0.09 5.69
N GLY A 185 25.56 1.43 5.75
CA GLY A 185 26.43 2.19 6.63
C GLY A 185 26.12 1.91 8.11
N GLU A 186 26.85 2.60 8.99
CA GLU A 186 26.61 2.50 10.43
C GLU A 186 25.13 2.71 10.77
N PRO A 187 24.55 1.90 11.67
CA PRO A 187 23.16 2.06 12.08
C PRO A 187 22.93 3.47 12.63
N TYR A 188 21.86 4.12 12.19
CA TYR A 188 21.47 5.39 12.77
C TYR A 188 21.20 5.21 14.26
N GLN A 189 22.04 5.81 15.08
CA GLN A 189 21.81 5.88 16.51
C GLN A 189 20.97 7.12 16.81
N MET A 190 19.76 6.91 17.30
CA MET A 190 18.96 8.02 17.75
C MET A 190 19.64 8.62 18.98
N PRO A 191 19.99 9.93 18.96
CA PRO A 191 20.56 10.55 20.14
C PRO A 191 19.57 10.37 21.30
N GLU A 192 20.08 9.92 22.45
CA GLU A 192 19.28 9.84 23.67
C GLU A 192 18.60 11.18 23.91
N GLN A 193 17.28 11.19 23.80
CA GLN A 193 16.50 12.38 24.09
C GLN A 193 16.38 12.51 25.61
N ALA A 194 17.44 13.04 26.23
CA ALA A 194 17.33 13.49 27.60
C ALA A 194 16.10 14.38 27.72
N ALA A 195 15.23 14.08 28.66
CA ALA A 195 14.00 14.74 29.06
C ALA A 195 13.51 15.84 28.11
N ARG A 196 12.68 15.49 27.13
CA ARG A 196 12.11 16.43 26.18
C ARG A 196 11.29 17.46 26.93
N LYS A 197 11.81 18.65 27.11
CA LYS A 197 11.05 19.76 27.69
C LYS A 197 9.96 20.16 26.70
N VAL A 198 8.75 19.68 26.94
CA VAL A 198 7.61 20.05 26.09
C VAL A 198 7.24 21.51 26.40
N VAL A 199 7.51 22.38 25.45
CA VAL A 199 7.13 23.79 25.55
C VAL A 199 5.78 23.94 24.83
N TYR A 200 4.72 24.15 25.62
CA TYR A 200 3.40 24.42 25.05
C TYR A 200 3.35 25.85 24.52
N ALA A 201 3.09 26.01 23.23
CA ALA A 201 2.83 27.33 22.68
C ALA A 201 1.50 27.86 23.23
N ARG A 202 1.54 29.06 23.83
CA ARG A 202 0.32 29.71 24.32
C ARG A 202 -0.53 30.13 23.11
N LYS A 203 -1.88 30.12 23.26
CA LYS A 203 -2.83 30.53 22.21
C LYS A 203 -2.40 31.82 21.50
N ARG A 204 -1.94 32.82 22.28
CA ARG A 204 -1.45 34.10 21.76
C ARG A 204 -0.24 33.96 20.84
N GLN A 205 0.70 33.07 21.15
CA GLN A 205 1.90 32.80 20.35
C GLN A 205 1.54 32.12 19.03
N LEU A 206 0.62 31.15 19.06
CA LEU A 206 0.11 30.50 17.86
C LEU A 206 -0.62 31.49 16.96
N THR A 207 -1.50 32.31 17.53
CA THR A 207 -2.20 33.36 16.76
C THR A 207 -1.24 34.32 16.09
N GLN A 208 -0.20 34.78 16.81
CA GLN A 208 0.82 35.66 16.24
C GLN A 208 1.64 34.96 15.13
N ALA A 209 1.99 33.68 15.31
CA ALA A 209 2.71 32.92 14.29
C ALA A 209 1.87 32.75 13.01
N ILE A 210 0.57 32.47 13.16
CA ILE A 210 -0.38 32.36 12.04
C ILE A 210 -0.52 33.71 11.32
N ILE A 211 -0.67 34.82 12.07
CA ILE A 211 -0.77 36.16 11.49
C ILE A 211 0.50 36.50 10.72
N ARG A 212 1.69 36.23 11.30
CA ARG A 212 2.97 36.44 10.60
C ARG A 212 3.07 35.64 9.32
N LYS A 213 2.68 34.38 9.33
CA LYS A 213 2.72 33.50 8.16
C LYS A 213 1.74 33.94 7.05
N LYS A 214 0.54 34.44 7.42
CA LYS A 214 -0.49 34.86 6.44
C LYS A 214 -0.32 36.28 5.88
N ARG A 215 0.28 37.18 6.65
CA ARG A 215 0.36 38.63 6.27
C ARG A 215 1.73 39.10 5.82
N GLY A 216 2.72 38.20 5.70
CA GLY A 216 4.10 38.63 5.49
C GLY A 216 4.65 39.40 6.69
N THR A 217 5.90 39.83 6.63
CA THR A 217 6.65 40.44 7.72
C THR A 217 6.31 41.90 8.02
N THR A 218 5.13 42.43 7.66
CA THR A 218 4.74 43.77 7.99
C THR A 218 4.06 43.81 9.35
N PRO A 219 4.66 44.36 10.41
CA PRO A 219 4.01 44.50 11.69
C PRO A 219 2.92 45.58 11.61
N VAL A 220 1.66 45.17 11.60
CA VAL A 220 0.56 46.09 11.76
C VAL A 220 0.38 46.31 13.28
N SER A 221 0.69 47.50 13.72
CA SER A 221 0.40 47.98 15.06
C SER A 221 -1.12 48.07 15.23
N TYR A 222 -1.72 47.16 15.96
CA TYR A 222 -3.11 47.29 16.42
C TYR A 222 -3.12 48.05 17.75
N THR A 223 -3.39 49.34 17.69
CA THR A 223 -3.85 50.14 18.83
C THR A 223 -5.33 49.79 19.08
N HIS A 224 -5.60 49.30 20.27
CA HIS A 224 -6.88 49.26 20.97
C HIS A 224 -8.16 48.84 20.25
N LEU A 225 -8.58 47.58 20.48
CA LEU A 225 -10.00 47.24 20.55
C LEU A 225 -10.36 47.08 22.03
N THR A 226 -10.93 48.13 22.63
CA THR A 226 -11.70 48.04 23.87
C THR A 226 -13.01 47.32 23.57
N LEU A 227 -13.26 46.20 24.22
CA LEU A 227 -14.58 45.58 24.29
C LEU A 227 -15.47 46.49 25.18
N PRO A 228 -16.71 46.80 24.74
CA PRO A 228 -17.69 47.39 25.64
C PRO A 228 -18.12 46.36 26.72
N THR A 229 -18.26 46.85 27.91
CA THR A 229 -18.80 46.21 29.14
C THR A 229 -20.18 45.61 28.91
#